data_5060de349e11304b6f045666c3ab7d31
#
_entry.id   5060de349e11304b6f045666c3ab7d31
#
_cell.length_a   1.000
_cell.length_b   1.000
_cell.length_c   1.000
_cell.angle_alpha   90.00
_cell.angle_beta   90.00
_cell.angle_gamma   90.00
#
_symmetry.space_group_name_H-M   'P 1'
#
loop_
_entity.id
_entity.type
_entity.pdbx_description
1 polymer ?
#
loop_
_entity_poly.entity_id
_entity_poly.type
_entity_poly.pdbx_seq_one_letter_code
_entity_poly.pdbx_strand_id
1 'polypeptide(L)'
;AFPICYEIIKNYNKGKPKEEHFKGIYGTELTLVDDSADITFRAKDDDLRNTTYVVFDTETTGFNAGGKDQMIEIGAVKIANGEIIDRFDDFINPGRPLPQKIVDLTCITDDDLAGADNEANVTKRFLEWAEGLPMVAHNAKFDMSFVDMACKKYGLPEFSNTVIDTL
;
A
#
# COMPACT_ATOMS: atom_id res chain seq x y z
N ALA A 1 27.40 2.52 -14.52
CA ALA A 1 28.62 2.74 -13.71
C ALA A 1 29.69 1.68 -13.99
N PHE A 2 29.39 0.38 -14.07
CA PHE A 2 30.37 -0.70 -14.29
C PHE A 2 31.25 -0.52 -15.53
N PRO A 3 30.73 -0.21 -16.73
CA PRO A 3 31.57 -0.05 -17.91
C PRO A 3 32.62 1.04 -17.75
N ILE A 4 32.26 2.17 -17.14
CA ILE A 4 33.16 3.31 -16.92
C ILE A 4 34.27 2.92 -15.94
N CYS A 5 33.92 2.30 -14.79
CA CYS A 5 34.90 1.84 -13.82
C CYS A 5 35.87 0.80 -14.41
N TYR A 6 35.35 -0.12 -15.22
CA TYR A 6 36.14 -1.11 -15.92
C TYR A 6 37.19 -0.46 -16.85
N GLU A 7 36.77 0.50 -17.70
CA GLU A 7 37.67 1.19 -18.62
C GLU A 7 38.72 2.04 -17.89
N ILE A 8 38.34 2.69 -16.79
CA ILE A 8 39.31 3.44 -15.96
C ILE A 8 40.37 2.50 -15.41
N ILE A 9 39.99 1.37 -14.82
CA ILE A 9 40.93 0.39 -14.24
C ILE A 9 41.80 -0.23 -15.32
N LYS A 10 41.23 -0.60 -16.45
CA LYS A 10 41.94 -1.13 -17.62
C LYS A 10 43.00 -0.15 -18.12
N ASN A 11 42.64 1.12 -18.26
CA ASN A 11 43.58 2.17 -18.70
C ASN A 11 44.66 2.43 -17.67
N TYR A 12 44.36 2.43 -16.37
CA TYR A 12 45.34 2.58 -15.30
C TYR A 12 46.35 1.48 -15.29
N ASN A 13 45.93 0.23 -15.53
CA ASN A 13 46.78 -0.96 -15.50
C ASN A 13 47.64 -1.12 -16.78
N LYS A 14 47.31 -0.43 -17.84
CA LYS A 14 47.98 -0.56 -19.13
C LYS A 14 49.47 -0.17 -19.02
N GLY A 15 50.33 -1.10 -19.38
CA GLY A 15 51.78 -0.90 -19.38
C GLY A 15 52.46 -1.05 -18.02
N LYS A 16 51.73 -1.44 -16.97
CA LYS A 16 52.27 -1.73 -15.64
C LYS A 16 52.53 -3.22 -15.43
N PRO A 17 53.51 -3.61 -14.59
CA PRO A 17 53.66 -4.98 -14.17
C PRO A 17 52.45 -5.44 -13.33
N LYS A 18 52.18 -6.76 -13.30
CA LYS A 18 50.99 -7.32 -12.64
C LYS A 18 50.88 -6.98 -11.15
N GLU A 19 52.00 -6.83 -10.49
CA GLU A 19 52.11 -6.50 -9.06
C GLU A 19 51.60 -5.10 -8.74
N GLU A 20 51.61 -4.21 -9.74
CA GLU A 20 51.13 -2.84 -9.63
C GLU A 20 49.71 -2.63 -10.20
N HIS A 21 49.07 -3.71 -10.65
CA HIS A 21 47.74 -3.63 -11.18
C HIS A 21 46.72 -3.30 -10.08
N PHE A 22 45.89 -2.30 -10.33
CA PHE A 22 44.71 -2.04 -9.53
C PHE A 22 43.65 -3.10 -9.84
N LYS A 23 43.14 -3.78 -8.81
CA LYS A 23 42.11 -4.81 -8.95
C LYS A 23 40.74 -4.20 -8.60
N GLY A 24 39.86 -4.11 -9.58
CA GLY A 24 38.47 -3.77 -9.36
C GLY A 24 37.65 -4.99 -8.97
N ILE A 25 36.91 -4.89 -7.88
CA ILE A 25 35.93 -5.89 -7.49
C ILE A 25 34.57 -5.22 -7.71
N TYR A 26 33.74 -5.84 -8.52
CA TYR A 26 32.39 -5.36 -8.82
C TYR A 26 31.41 -6.24 -8.08
N GLY A 27 30.42 -5.63 -7.46
CA GLY A 27 29.31 -6.28 -6.81
C GLY A 27 28.01 -5.58 -7.14
N THR A 28 26.93 -6.25 -6.88
CA THR A 28 25.59 -5.66 -6.90
C THR A 28 24.91 -6.03 -5.59
N GLU A 29 24.12 -5.11 -5.10
CA GLU A 29 23.19 -5.37 -4.02
C GLU A 29 21.90 -5.88 -4.66
N LEU A 30 21.43 -7.03 -4.22
CA LEU A 30 20.20 -7.64 -4.67
C LEU A 30 19.29 -7.78 -3.46
N THR A 31 18.05 -7.40 -3.61
CA THR A 31 17.00 -7.74 -2.64
C THR A 31 16.51 -9.14 -2.97
N LEU A 32 16.68 -10.06 -2.01
CA LEU A 32 16.07 -11.38 -2.12
C LEU A 32 14.57 -11.22 -1.87
N VAL A 33 13.77 -11.58 -2.87
CA VAL A 33 12.32 -11.68 -2.73
C VAL A 33 12.00 -13.11 -2.31
N ASP A 34 11.23 -13.25 -1.24
CA ASP A 34 10.72 -14.54 -0.80
C ASP A 34 9.41 -14.85 -1.53
N ASP A 35 9.50 -15.70 -2.55
CA ASP A 35 8.33 -16.15 -3.33
C ASP A 35 7.34 -17.00 -2.52
N SER A 36 7.67 -17.34 -1.26
CA SER A 36 6.74 -18.02 -0.34
C SER A 36 5.82 -17.07 0.41
N ALA A 37 5.98 -15.75 0.24
CA ALA A 37 5.09 -14.78 0.85
C ALA A 37 3.69 -14.86 0.24
N ASP A 38 2.68 -15.00 1.10
CA ASP A 38 1.28 -14.97 0.65
C ASP A 38 0.93 -13.59 0.10
N ILE A 39 0.65 -13.53 -1.19
CA ILE A 39 0.14 -12.33 -1.87
C ILE A 39 -1.39 -12.27 -1.87
N THR A 40 -2.05 -13.26 -1.31
CA THR A 40 -3.52 -13.32 -1.25
C THR A 40 -3.96 -13.72 0.16
N PHE A 41 -4.82 -12.90 0.74
CA PHE A 41 -5.39 -13.12 2.06
C PHE A 41 -6.86 -13.49 1.92
N ARG A 42 -7.35 -14.42 2.77
CA ARG A 42 -8.75 -14.87 2.79
C ARG A 42 -9.24 -15.35 1.42
N ALA A 43 -8.35 -16.07 0.71
CA ALA A 43 -8.64 -16.57 -0.64
C ALA A 43 -9.94 -17.39 -0.67
N LYS A 44 -10.76 -17.12 -1.68
CA LYS A 44 -11.96 -17.91 -2.04
C LYS A 44 -11.76 -18.46 -3.44
N ASP A 45 -12.63 -19.38 -3.84
CA ASP A 45 -12.62 -19.93 -5.21
C ASP A 45 -13.30 -18.94 -6.16
N ASP A 46 -12.60 -17.85 -6.49
CA ASP A 46 -13.07 -16.79 -7.37
C ASP A 46 -12.47 -16.92 -8.78
N ASP A 47 -13.29 -16.69 -9.81
CA ASP A 47 -12.78 -16.56 -11.18
C ASP A 47 -12.13 -15.19 -11.38
N LEU A 48 -10.82 -15.15 -11.23
CA LEU A 48 -10.03 -13.92 -11.32
C LEU A 48 -10.09 -13.23 -12.69
N ARG A 49 -10.57 -13.92 -13.75
CA ARG A 49 -10.60 -13.35 -15.12
C ARG A 49 -11.87 -12.58 -15.40
N ASN A 50 -12.98 -12.99 -14.80
CA ASN A 50 -14.31 -12.47 -15.09
C ASN A 50 -14.99 -11.84 -13.86
N THR A 51 -14.18 -11.38 -12.89
CA THR A 51 -14.71 -10.75 -11.69
C THR A 51 -14.52 -9.23 -11.72
N THR A 52 -15.30 -8.54 -10.91
CA THR A 52 -15.06 -7.13 -10.58
C THR A 52 -14.13 -7.06 -9.38
N TYR A 53 -13.13 -6.20 -9.44
CA TYR A 53 -12.21 -5.94 -8.34
C TYR A 53 -12.50 -4.59 -7.70
N VAL A 54 -12.25 -4.51 -6.41
CA VAL A 54 -12.15 -3.25 -5.67
C VAL A 54 -10.68 -2.96 -5.43
N VAL A 55 -10.12 -1.97 -6.09
CA VAL A 55 -8.76 -1.48 -5.78
C VAL A 55 -8.91 -0.36 -4.77
N PHE A 56 -8.25 -0.44 -3.63
CA PHE A 56 -8.41 0.53 -2.54
C PHE A 56 -7.09 0.88 -1.87
N ASP A 57 -7.09 2.02 -1.23
CA ASP A 57 -5.99 2.56 -0.43
C ASP A 57 -6.56 3.36 0.72
N THR A 58 -5.81 3.51 1.83
CA THR A 58 -6.25 4.26 3.01
C THR A 58 -5.20 5.27 3.46
N GLU A 59 -5.62 6.49 3.71
CA GLU A 59 -4.80 7.46 4.42
C GLU A 59 -5.12 7.44 5.92
N THR A 60 -4.08 7.60 6.74
CA THR A 60 -4.19 7.38 8.18
C THR A 60 -3.43 8.42 9.00
N THR A 61 -3.78 8.56 10.29
CA THR A 61 -3.05 9.46 11.21
C THR A 61 -1.70 8.91 11.66
N GLY A 62 -1.32 7.69 11.23
CA GLY A 62 -0.06 7.03 11.59
C GLY A 62 -0.07 5.56 11.19
N PHE A 63 0.85 4.76 11.71
CA PHE A 63 1.12 3.40 11.22
C PHE A 63 0.61 2.28 12.14
N ASN A 64 -0.10 2.60 13.21
CA ASN A 64 -0.50 1.63 14.23
C ASN A 64 -2.02 1.53 14.36
N ALA A 65 -2.63 0.65 13.57
CA ALA A 65 -4.07 0.38 13.58
C ALA A 65 -4.59 -0.09 14.96
N GLY A 66 -3.79 -0.83 15.73
CA GLY A 66 -4.14 -1.30 17.07
C GLY A 66 -3.92 -0.27 18.19
N GLY A 67 -3.41 0.91 17.86
CA GLY A 67 -3.07 1.98 18.81
C GLY A 67 -4.04 3.15 18.76
N LYS A 68 -3.46 4.34 18.60
CA LYS A 68 -4.22 5.60 18.56
C LYS A 68 -4.51 6.10 17.14
N ASP A 69 -3.98 5.39 16.14
CA ASP A 69 -4.08 5.83 14.76
C ASP A 69 -5.42 5.36 14.15
N GLN A 70 -5.93 6.17 13.24
CA GLN A 70 -7.23 6.01 12.60
C GLN A 70 -7.11 6.32 11.12
N MET A 71 -8.02 5.79 10.33
CA MET A 71 -8.18 6.22 8.94
C MET A 71 -8.67 7.66 8.88
N ILE A 72 -8.22 8.40 7.88
CA ILE A 72 -8.67 9.76 7.55
C ILE A 72 -9.22 9.86 6.12
N GLU A 73 -8.98 8.85 5.29
CA GLU A 73 -9.56 8.71 3.96
C GLU A 73 -9.62 7.24 3.57
N ILE A 74 -10.64 6.87 2.79
CA ILE A 74 -10.68 5.63 2.04
C ILE A 74 -10.96 5.98 0.59
N GLY A 75 -9.96 5.75 -0.28
CA GLY A 75 -10.08 5.86 -1.72
C GLY A 75 -10.20 4.48 -2.36
N ALA A 76 -11.19 4.28 -3.24
CA ALA A 76 -11.36 3.01 -3.92
C ALA A 76 -12.01 3.15 -5.30
N VAL A 77 -11.75 2.17 -6.17
CA VAL A 77 -12.42 2.05 -7.46
C VAL A 77 -12.87 0.61 -7.69
N LYS A 78 -14.03 0.43 -8.31
CA LYS A 78 -14.45 -0.85 -8.88
C LYS A 78 -13.95 -0.96 -10.32
N ILE A 79 -13.27 -2.06 -10.63
CA ILE A 79 -12.74 -2.34 -11.96
C ILE A 79 -13.37 -3.62 -12.48
N ALA A 80 -13.96 -3.55 -13.66
CA ALA A 80 -14.48 -4.71 -14.40
C ALA A 80 -14.00 -4.65 -15.85
N ASN A 81 -13.51 -5.77 -16.38
CA ASN A 81 -12.99 -5.88 -17.77
C ASN A 81 -11.92 -4.82 -18.11
N GLY A 82 -11.12 -4.40 -17.14
CA GLY A 82 -10.07 -3.40 -17.32
C GLY A 82 -10.55 -1.94 -17.29
N GLU A 83 -11.82 -1.68 -17.01
CA GLU A 83 -12.40 -0.34 -16.93
C GLU A 83 -12.88 -0.01 -15.51
N ILE A 84 -12.70 1.23 -15.10
CA ILE A 84 -13.25 1.74 -13.84
C ILE A 84 -14.73 1.97 -14.04
N ILE A 85 -15.56 1.23 -13.30
CA ILE A 85 -17.02 1.28 -13.40
C ILE A 85 -17.69 2.05 -12.25
N ASP A 86 -16.99 2.21 -11.11
CA ASP A 86 -17.50 2.93 -9.95
C ASP A 86 -16.36 3.46 -9.07
N ARG A 87 -16.63 4.43 -8.20
CA ARG A 87 -15.65 5.06 -7.31
C ARG A 87 -16.24 5.25 -5.92
N PHE A 88 -15.39 5.08 -4.93
CA PHE A 88 -15.64 5.44 -3.54
C PHE A 88 -14.48 6.32 -3.08
N ASP A 89 -14.81 7.47 -2.49
CA ASP A 89 -13.81 8.43 -2.01
C ASP A 89 -14.44 9.25 -0.88
N ASP A 90 -14.13 8.86 0.35
CA ASP A 90 -14.71 9.48 1.55
C ASP A 90 -13.59 9.84 2.55
N PHE A 91 -13.56 11.12 2.93
CA PHE A 91 -12.81 11.57 4.09
C PHE A 91 -13.41 11.12 5.40
N ILE A 92 -12.57 10.99 6.41
CA ILE A 92 -12.93 10.57 7.77
C ILE A 92 -12.43 11.61 8.77
N ASN A 93 -13.34 12.14 9.58
CA ASN A 93 -12.95 13.02 10.68
C ASN A 93 -12.43 12.21 11.87
N PRO A 94 -11.13 12.32 12.24
CA PRO A 94 -10.56 11.60 13.37
C PRO A 94 -10.96 12.19 14.72
N GLY A 95 -11.69 13.30 14.76
CA GLY A 95 -12.10 14.01 15.99
C GLY A 95 -10.96 14.68 16.74
N ARG A 96 -9.80 14.83 16.10
CA ARG A 96 -8.60 15.48 16.67
C ARG A 96 -7.76 16.09 15.54
N PRO A 97 -6.94 17.12 15.85
CA PRO A 97 -6.05 17.70 14.85
C PRO A 97 -5.05 16.67 14.30
N LEU A 98 -4.73 16.80 13.03
CA LEU A 98 -3.71 15.96 12.36
C LEU A 98 -2.30 16.37 12.81
N PRO A 99 -1.41 15.39 13.05
CA PRO A 99 0.01 15.68 13.19
C PRO A 99 0.55 16.33 11.91
N GLN A 100 1.39 17.38 12.02
CA GLN A 100 1.95 18.08 10.86
C GLN A 100 2.62 17.10 9.87
N LYS A 101 3.31 16.10 10.38
CA LYS A 101 3.94 15.05 9.55
C LYS A 101 2.94 14.32 8.64
N ILE A 102 1.71 14.13 9.10
CA ILE A 102 0.65 13.47 8.30
C ILE A 102 0.15 14.45 7.24
N VAL A 103 -0.09 15.70 7.59
CA VAL A 103 -0.45 16.75 6.62
C VAL A 103 0.61 16.87 5.52
N ASP A 104 1.90 16.86 5.89
CA ASP A 104 3.02 16.95 4.95
C ASP A 104 3.11 15.70 4.01
N LEU A 105 2.68 14.55 4.51
CA LEU A 105 2.72 13.28 3.78
C LEU A 105 1.53 13.11 2.83
N THR A 106 0.32 13.35 3.34
CA THR A 106 -0.94 13.06 2.64
C THR A 106 -1.51 14.27 1.90
N CYS A 107 -1.04 15.47 2.26
CA CYS A 107 -1.62 16.76 1.86
C CYS A 107 -3.06 16.99 2.34
N ILE A 108 -3.60 16.13 3.20
CA ILE A 108 -4.91 16.29 3.82
C ILE A 108 -4.77 17.20 5.03
N THR A 109 -5.67 18.16 5.18
CA THR A 109 -5.67 19.14 6.27
C THR A 109 -6.86 18.95 7.21
N ASP A 110 -6.80 19.56 8.39
CA ASP A 110 -7.95 19.57 9.33
C ASP A 110 -9.20 20.22 8.72
N ASP A 111 -9.02 21.21 7.84
CA ASP A 111 -10.13 21.86 7.13
C ASP A 111 -10.83 20.93 6.15
N ASP A 112 -10.08 20.05 5.47
CA ASP A 112 -10.64 19.03 4.57
C ASP A 112 -11.50 18.03 5.33
N LEU A 113 -11.11 17.71 6.58
CA LEU A 113 -11.78 16.73 7.43
C LEU A 113 -12.91 17.33 8.30
N ALA A 114 -13.01 18.65 8.40
CA ALA A 114 -13.94 19.30 9.34
C ALA A 114 -15.42 18.93 9.12
N GLY A 115 -15.81 18.70 7.86
CA GLY A 115 -17.16 18.29 7.47
C GLY A 115 -17.35 16.80 7.23
N ALA A 116 -16.28 16.02 7.37
CA ALA A 116 -16.28 14.60 7.09
C ALA A 116 -16.99 13.80 8.20
N ASP A 117 -17.53 12.65 7.81
CA ASP A 117 -18.20 11.73 8.73
C ASP A 117 -17.16 10.99 9.60
N ASN A 118 -17.64 10.29 10.61
CA ASN A 118 -16.78 9.50 11.50
C ASN A 118 -16.37 8.17 10.87
N GLU A 119 -15.31 7.56 11.41
CA GLU A 119 -14.72 6.31 10.94
C GLU A 119 -15.74 5.16 10.87
N ALA A 120 -16.66 5.06 11.83
CA ALA A 120 -17.67 4.00 11.83
C ALA A 120 -18.60 4.06 10.62
N ASN A 121 -19.11 5.25 10.31
CA ASN A 121 -20.07 5.45 9.23
C ASN A 121 -19.39 5.26 7.86
N VAL A 122 -18.19 5.82 7.67
CA VAL A 122 -17.44 5.68 6.41
C VAL A 122 -17.05 4.23 6.18
N THR A 123 -16.48 3.54 7.19
CA THR A 123 -16.14 2.11 7.07
C THR A 123 -17.37 1.26 6.73
N LYS A 124 -18.52 1.55 7.37
CA LYS A 124 -19.75 0.83 7.05
C LYS A 124 -20.16 1.01 5.59
N ARG A 125 -20.18 2.26 5.08
CA ARG A 125 -20.51 2.55 3.68
C ARG A 125 -19.54 1.89 2.71
N PHE A 126 -18.25 1.90 3.05
CA PHE A 126 -17.21 1.25 2.26
C PHE A 126 -17.43 -0.26 2.13
N LEU A 127 -17.72 -0.96 3.25
CA LEU A 127 -18.00 -2.39 3.24
C LEU A 127 -19.29 -2.72 2.46
N GLU A 128 -20.33 -1.92 2.62
CA GLU A 128 -21.57 -2.07 1.86
C GLU A 128 -21.34 -1.84 0.36
N TRP A 129 -20.56 -0.82 -0.01
CA TRP A 129 -20.20 -0.55 -1.40
C TRP A 129 -19.30 -1.64 -1.99
N ALA A 130 -18.36 -2.18 -1.23
CA ALA A 130 -17.47 -3.23 -1.68
C ALA A 130 -18.15 -4.59 -1.91
N GLU A 131 -19.32 -4.85 -1.30
CA GLU A 131 -20.21 -6.01 -1.55
C GLU A 131 -19.54 -7.38 -1.44
N GLY A 132 -18.45 -7.52 -0.72
CA GLY A 132 -17.72 -8.78 -0.62
C GLY A 132 -16.89 -9.14 -1.88
N LEU A 133 -16.75 -8.22 -2.84
CA LEU A 133 -15.90 -8.39 -4.02
C LEU A 133 -14.42 -8.60 -3.64
N PRO A 134 -13.63 -9.30 -4.48
CA PRO A 134 -12.18 -9.36 -4.30
C PRO A 134 -11.57 -7.95 -4.32
N MET A 135 -10.67 -7.71 -3.39
CA MET A 135 -10.00 -6.44 -3.20
C MET A 135 -8.53 -6.51 -3.56
N VAL A 136 -7.96 -5.40 -3.97
CA VAL A 136 -6.55 -5.24 -4.32
C VAL A 136 -6.01 -4.01 -3.62
N ALA A 137 -4.87 -4.14 -2.96
CA ALA A 137 -4.16 -3.02 -2.35
C ALA A 137 -2.63 -3.21 -2.48
N HIS A 138 -1.87 -2.14 -2.32
CA HIS A 138 -0.41 -2.20 -2.29
C HIS A 138 0.10 -2.16 -0.86
N ASN A 139 0.81 -3.20 -0.42
CA ASN A 139 1.09 -3.46 0.99
C ASN A 139 -0.21 -3.68 1.80
N ALA A 140 -1.07 -4.52 1.25
CA ALA A 140 -2.46 -4.73 1.68
C ALA A 140 -2.63 -5.01 3.19
N LYS A 141 -1.62 -5.58 3.86
CA LYS A 141 -1.65 -5.81 5.31
C LYS A 141 -1.85 -4.53 6.10
N PHE A 142 -1.32 -3.42 5.59
CA PHE A 142 -1.47 -2.12 6.23
C PHE A 142 -2.94 -1.70 6.23
N ASP A 143 -3.54 -1.58 5.05
CA ASP A 143 -4.94 -1.13 4.89
C ASP A 143 -5.93 -2.08 5.56
N MET A 144 -5.75 -3.39 5.35
CA MET A 144 -6.56 -4.42 6.01
C MET A 144 -6.54 -4.26 7.53
N SER A 145 -5.40 -3.93 8.12
CA SER A 145 -5.28 -3.79 9.58
C SER A 145 -6.15 -2.65 10.12
N PHE A 146 -6.26 -1.55 9.41
CA PHE A 146 -7.11 -0.42 9.78
C PHE A 146 -8.59 -0.71 9.59
N VAL A 147 -8.99 -1.30 8.45
CA VAL A 147 -10.38 -1.71 8.21
C VAL A 147 -10.84 -2.75 9.24
N ASP A 148 -10.01 -3.78 9.50
CA ASP A 148 -10.31 -4.81 10.52
C ASP A 148 -10.47 -4.20 11.91
N MET A 149 -9.60 -3.25 12.29
CA MET A 149 -9.68 -2.59 13.58
C MET A 149 -10.92 -1.70 13.69
N ALA A 150 -11.28 -0.99 12.63
CA ALA A 150 -12.51 -0.21 12.61
C ALA A 150 -13.74 -1.12 12.76
N CYS A 151 -13.80 -2.24 12.05
CA CYS A 151 -14.87 -3.23 12.18
C CYS A 151 -15.01 -3.72 13.64
N LYS A 152 -13.89 -4.10 14.25
CA LYS A 152 -13.88 -4.56 15.66
C LYS A 152 -14.29 -3.47 16.65
N LYS A 153 -13.74 -2.26 16.49
CA LYS A 153 -13.98 -1.12 17.36
C LYS A 153 -15.43 -0.68 17.39
N TYR A 154 -16.10 -0.74 16.23
CA TYR A 154 -17.45 -0.22 16.07
C TYR A 154 -18.52 -1.30 15.95
N GLY A 155 -18.16 -2.58 16.08
CA GLY A 155 -19.10 -3.70 15.97
C GLY A 155 -19.74 -3.83 14.59
N LEU A 156 -18.99 -3.46 13.53
CA LEU A 156 -19.40 -3.61 12.15
C LEU A 156 -19.23 -5.07 11.70
N PRO A 157 -19.84 -5.47 10.55
CA PRO A 157 -19.58 -6.77 9.95
C PRO A 157 -18.08 -7.01 9.76
N GLU A 158 -17.65 -8.26 9.91
CA GLU A 158 -16.26 -8.63 9.70
C GLU A 158 -15.84 -8.37 8.24
N PHE A 159 -14.70 -7.72 8.08
CA PHE A 159 -14.08 -7.54 6.77
C PHE A 159 -13.52 -8.89 6.29
N SER A 160 -14.27 -9.58 5.44
CA SER A 160 -14.00 -10.96 5.01
C SER A 160 -13.73 -11.12 3.52
N ASN A 161 -13.51 -10.03 2.81
CA ASN A 161 -13.16 -10.04 1.40
C ASN A 161 -11.84 -10.78 1.14
N THR A 162 -11.73 -11.46 0.01
CA THR A 162 -10.42 -11.85 -0.53
C THR A 162 -9.61 -10.59 -0.82
N VAL A 163 -8.37 -10.52 -0.36
CA VAL A 163 -7.48 -9.37 -0.64
C VAL A 163 -6.21 -9.84 -1.34
N ILE A 164 -5.87 -9.19 -2.41
CA ILE A 164 -4.66 -9.42 -3.22
C ILE A 164 -3.68 -8.28 -2.95
N ASP A 165 -2.47 -8.63 -2.54
CA ASP A 165 -1.37 -7.68 -2.33
C ASP A 165 -0.56 -7.55 -3.60
N THR A 166 -0.23 -6.31 -3.97
CA THR A 166 0.61 -6.00 -5.15
C THR A 166 2.04 -5.59 -4.79
N LEU A 167 2.42 -5.71 -3.50
CA LEU A 167 3.79 -5.43 -3.05
C LEU A 167 4.76 -6.52 -3.48
#